data_509e8760f8766b477136545b9b02fab9
#
_entry.id   509e8760f8766b477136545b9b02fab9
#
_cell.length_a   1.000
_cell.length_b   1.000
_cell.length_c   1.000
_cell.angle_alpha   90.00
_cell.angle_beta   90.00
_cell.angle_gamma   90.00
#
_symmetry.space_group_name_H-M   'P 1'
#
loop_
_entity.id
_entity.type
_entity.pdbx_description
1 polymer ?
#
loop_
_entity_poly.entity_id
_entity_poly.type
_entity_poly.pdbx_seq_one_letter_code
_entity_poly.pdbx_strand_id
1 'polypeptide(L)'
;MSTILQAIGIHAAWDKVPVLLDAHADFAQGQWTCIVGPNGAGKTSLLKVLAGLMPAQGEVLLHGQKLQSLSSRQRATQLAWLGQQASGSDDLSVFDVVMLGRLPHQTWWTGATDEDRAVVENLLASMQLTEWRHRSLGTLSGGERQRVLLARALAVQAPVLLMDEPIANVDAPHQADWLATVQQLTQTGTTVVSVLHDLNLALRADQVLVMQAGRVVLQAAPSDPALHACLQQVFDHRLSFHQVQQHWVALLV
;
A
#
# COMPACT_ATOMS: atom_id res chain seq x y z
N MET A 1 4.42 -0.46 -20.89
CA MET A 1 3.52 -0.93 -19.81
C MET A 1 2.43 0.13 -19.65
N SER A 2 1.18 -0.28 -19.41
CA SER A 2 0.08 0.69 -19.23
C SER A 2 0.10 1.23 -17.80
N THR A 3 -0.11 2.53 -17.63
CA THR A 3 -0.27 3.17 -16.32
C THR A 3 -1.71 2.97 -15.84
N ILE A 4 -1.87 2.46 -14.61
CA ILE A 4 -3.19 2.20 -14.02
C ILE A 4 -3.64 3.32 -13.10
N LEU A 5 -2.70 3.92 -12.35
CA LEU A 5 -2.96 4.99 -11.39
C LEU A 5 -1.94 6.11 -11.61
N GLN A 6 -2.38 7.38 -11.60
CA GLN A 6 -1.52 8.56 -11.81
C GLN A 6 -1.89 9.66 -10.81
N ALA A 7 -0.88 10.39 -10.38
CA ALA A 7 -1.00 11.66 -9.68
C ALA A 7 -0.42 12.77 -10.55
N ILE A 8 -1.18 13.84 -10.80
CA ILE A 8 -0.79 14.93 -11.69
C ILE A 8 -0.98 16.27 -10.98
N GLY A 9 0.13 16.96 -10.69
CA GLY A 9 0.11 18.29 -10.08
C GLY A 9 -0.57 18.32 -8.73
N ILE A 10 -0.30 17.33 -7.87
CA ILE A 10 -0.99 17.19 -6.59
C ILE A 10 -0.48 18.21 -5.57
N HIS A 11 -1.40 19.03 -5.08
CA HIS A 11 -1.19 19.91 -3.92
C HIS A 11 -2.19 19.53 -2.82
N ALA A 12 -1.72 19.34 -1.61
CA ALA A 12 -2.58 19.04 -0.46
C ALA A 12 -2.06 19.72 0.80
N ALA A 13 -2.99 20.01 1.72
CA ALA A 13 -2.68 20.60 3.02
C ALA A 13 -3.39 19.83 4.13
N TRP A 14 -2.76 19.78 5.30
CA TRP A 14 -3.36 19.29 6.54
C TRP A 14 -3.48 20.49 7.48
N ASP A 15 -4.69 20.80 7.95
CA ASP A 15 -4.96 21.98 8.79
C ASP A 15 -4.29 23.28 8.27
N LYS A 16 -4.40 23.52 6.94
CA LYS A 16 -3.79 24.65 6.21
C LYS A 16 -2.27 24.61 6.07
N VAL A 17 -1.58 23.61 6.63
CA VAL A 17 -0.14 23.40 6.43
C VAL A 17 0.05 22.59 5.15
N PRO A 18 0.76 23.11 4.13
CA PRO A 18 1.04 22.36 2.91
C PRO A 18 1.85 21.09 3.21
N VAL A 19 1.38 19.95 2.71
CA VAL A 19 2.05 18.65 2.89
C VAL A 19 2.41 17.99 1.57
N LEU A 20 1.77 18.41 0.46
CA LEU A 20 2.14 18.02 -0.91
C LEU A 20 2.25 19.29 -1.76
N LEU A 21 3.31 19.35 -2.56
CA LEU A 21 3.70 20.50 -3.35
C LEU A 21 4.03 20.05 -4.77
N ASP A 22 3.03 20.10 -5.68
CA ASP A 22 3.20 19.74 -7.08
C ASP A 22 3.75 18.31 -7.27
N ALA A 23 3.11 17.32 -6.62
CA ALA A 23 3.56 15.94 -6.71
C ALA A 23 3.02 15.27 -7.98
N HIS A 24 3.92 14.59 -8.71
CA HIS A 24 3.62 13.80 -9.89
C HIS A 24 4.12 12.37 -9.69
N ALA A 25 3.31 11.37 -10.03
CA ALA A 25 3.68 9.97 -9.93
C ALA A 25 2.86 9.11 -10.88
N ASP A 26 3.50 8.08 -11.45
CA ASP A 26 2.90 7.11 -12.35
C ASP A 26 3.07 5.69 -11.80
N PHE A 27 1.98 4.93 -11.76
CA PHE A 27 2.00 3.56 -11.26
C PHE A 27 1.59 2.61 -12.40
N ALA A 28 2.54 1.78 -12.82
CA ALA A 28 2.32 0.82 -13.91
C ALA A 28 1.51 -0.38 -13.41
N GLN A 29 0.65 -0.90 -14.29
CA GLN A 29 -0.18 -2.06 -13.99
C GLN A 29 0.68 -3.29 -13.67
N GLY A 30 0.32 -4.02 -12.61
CA GLY A 30 0.99 -5.26 -12.21
C GLY A 30 2.41 -5.04 -11.65
N GLN A 31 2.77 -3.81 -11.26
CA GLN A 31 4.04 -3.50 -10.62
C GLN A 31 3.86 -3.14 -9.15
N TRP A 32 4.91 -3.37 -8.39
CA TRP A 32 5.05 -2.86 -7.04
C TRP A 32 5.91 -1.58 -7.05
N THR A 33 5.32 -0.45 -6.64
CA THR A 33 6.03 0.81 -6.37
C THR A 33 6.12 1.04 -4.87
N CYS A 34 7.34 1.24 -4.35
CA CYS A 34 7.56 1.59 -2.97
C CYS A 34 7.85 3.08 -2.81
N ILE A 35 7.10 3.78 -1.95
CA ILE A 35 7.29 5.20 -1.63
C ILE A 35 8.20 5.29 -0.41
N VAL A 36 9.33 6.00 -0.55
CA VAL A 36 10.33 6.21 0.50
C VAL A 36 10.64 7.69 0.69
N GLY A 37 11.27 8.04 1.80
CA GLY A 37 11.70 9.41 2.11
C GLY A 37 11.69 9.65 3.62
N PRO A 38 12.25 10.78 4.09
CA PRO A 38 12.31 11.10 5.52
C PRO A 38 10.92 11.28 6.14
N ASN A 39 10.87 11.29 7.47
CA ASN A 39 9.64 11.59 8.19
C ASN A 39 9.16 13.00 7.84
N GLY A 40 7.85 13.16 7.65
CA GLY A 40 7.27 14.44 7.21
C GLY A 40 7.41 14.74 5.71
N ALA A 41 7.99 13.84 4.88
CA ALA A 41 8.10 14.05 3.44
C ALA A 41 6.78 14.04 2.67
N GLY A 42 5.65 13.67 3.30
CA GLY A 42 4.33 13.64 2.65
C GLY A 42 3.90 12.27 2.12
N LYS A 43 4.63 11.19 2.40
CA LYS A 43 4.37 9.82 1.88
C LYS A 43 2.95 9.33 2.13
N THR A 44 2.53 9.30 3.40
CA THR A 44 1.17 8.92 3.81
C THR A 44 0.11 9.85 3.20
N SER A 45 0.42 11.15 3.08
CA SER A 45 -0.50 12.12 2.46
C SER A 45 -0.69 11.83 0.98
N LEU A 46 0.39 11.55 0.24
CA LEU A 46 0.30 11.16 -1.17
C LEU A 46 -0.53 9.87 -1.31
N LEU A 47 -0.24 8.87 -0.50
CA LEU A 47 -0.96 7.60 -0.55
C LEU A 47 -2.47 7.79 -0.24
N LYS A 48 -2.83 8.64 0.74
CA LYS A 48 -4.23 8.99 1.04
C LYS A 48 -4.92 9.75 -0.09
N VAL A 49 -4.20 10.66 -0.78
CA VAL A 49 -4.74 11.35 -1.97
C VAL A 49 -4.99 10.35 -3.09
N LEU A 50 -4.07 9.44 -3.36
CA LEU A 50 -4.25 8.35 -4.34
C LEU A 50 -5.44 7.46 -4.01
N ALA A 51 -5.70 7.21 -2.72
CA ALA A 51 -6.87 6.46 -2.25
C ALA A 51 -8.18 7.26 -2.30
N GLY A 52 -8.14 8.57 -2.57
CA GLY A 52 -9.30 9.46 -2.46
C GLY A 52 -9.78 9.69 -1.03
N LEU A 53 -8.90 9.49 -0.03
CA LEU A 53 -9.16 9.65 1.41
C LEU A 53 -8.71 11.02 1.93
N MET A 54 -8.03 11.81 1.12
CA MET A 54 -7.58 13.17 1.46
C MET A 54 -7.91 14.11 0.30
N PRO A 55 -8.53 15.27 0.55
CA PRO A 55 -8.78 16.26 -0.50
C PRO A 55 -7.47 16.86 -0.99
N ALA A 56 -7.37 17.09 -2.30
CA ALA A 56 -6.20 17.69 -2.95
C ALA A 56 -6.63 18.51 -4.18
N GLN A 57 -5.77 19.45 -4.58
CA GLN A 57 -5.79 20.06 -5.90
C GLN A 57 -4.94 19.21 -6.84
N GLY A 58 -5.16 19.34 -8.16
CA GLY A 58 -4.57 18.47 -9.16
C GLY A 58 -5.49 17.31 -9.53
N GLU A 59 -4.96 16.30 -10.19
CA GLU A 59 -5.77 15.19 -10.69
C GLU A 59 -5.17 13.83 -10.27
N VAL A 60 -6.04 12.94 -9.79
CA VAL A 60 -5.73 11.51 -9.66
C VAL A 60 -6.52 10.79 -10.74
N LEU A 61 -5.82 10.04 -11.59
CA LEU A 61 -6.44 9.24 -12.63
C LEU A 61 -6.32 7.75 -12.29
N LEU A 62 -7.42 7.03 -12.39
CA LEU A 62 -7.49 5.57 -12.28
C LEU A 62 -8.02 5.02 -13.61
N HIS A 63 -7.23 4.16 -14.29
CA HIS A 63 -7.53 3.73 -15.65
C HIS A 63 -7.80 4.90 -16.63
N GLY A 64 -7.08 6.01 -16.47
CA GLY A 64 -7.26 7.23 -17.28
C GLY A 64 -8.51 8.06 -16.95
N GLN A 65 -9.33 7.64 -15.97
CA GLN A 65 -10.51 8.39 -15.52
C GLN A 65 -10.21 9.13 -14.21
N LYS A 66 -10.75 10.34 -14.06
CA LYS A 66 -10.60 11.11 -12.81
C LYS A 66 -11.22 10.35 -11.64
N LEU A 67 -10.44 10.11 -10.60
CA LEU A 67 -10.88 9.38 -9.41
C LEU A 67 -12.13 10.00 -8.77
N GLN A 68 -12.24 11.33 -8.82
CA GLN A 68 -13.39 12.07 -8.27
C GLN A 68 -14.68 11.87 -9.08
N SER A 69 -14.60 11.46 -10.36
CA SER A 69 -15.77 11.15 -11.18
C SER A 69 -16.38 9.78 -10.89
N LEU A 70 -15.63 8.91 -10.21
CA LEU A 70 -16.09 7.58 -9.81
C LEU A 70 -16.95 7.67 -8.55
N SER A 71 -18.04 6.92 -8.51
CA SER A 71 -18.82 6.74 -7.29
C SER A 71 -17.98 6.09 -6.19
N SER A 72 -18.35 6.28 -4.92
CA SER A 72 -17.65 5.68 -3.79
C SER A 72 -17.53 4.15 -3.92
N ARG A 73 -18.58 3.49 -4.43
CA ARG A 73 -18.60 2.05 -4.66
C ARG A 73 -17.62 1.64 -5.77
N GLN A 74 -17.62 2.35 -6.90
CA GLN A 74 -16.66 2.09 -7.99
C GLN A 74 -15.23 2.24 -7.51
N ARG A 75 -14.92 3.30 -6.75
CA ARG A 75 -13.58 3.45 -6.16
C ARG A 75 -13.22 2.30 -5.23
N ALA A 76 -14.15 1.94 -4.32
CA ALA A 76 -13.91 0.90 -3.33
C ALA A 76 -13.71 -0.50 -3.93
N THR A 77 -14.22 -0.80 -5.14
CA THR A 77 -13.93 -2.04 -5.86
C THR A 77 -12.63 -1.99 -6.67
N GLN A 78 -12.09 -0.80 -6.94
CA GLN A 78 -10.89 -0.61 -7.76
C GLN A 78 -9.62 -0.31 -6.95
N LEU A 79 -9.80 0.21 -5.72
CA LEU A 79 -8.71 0.59 -4.83
C LEU A 79 -8.93 -0.06 -3.46
N ALA A 80 -8.04 -0.97 -3.08
CA ALA A 80 -7.97 -1.48 -1.72
C ALA A 80 -6.99 -0.64 -0.89
N TRP A 81 -7.33 -0.39 0.37
CA TRP A 81 -6.57 0.41 1.30
C TRP A 81 -6.21 -0.37 2.57
N LEU A 82 -4.91 -0.40 2.89
CA LEU A 82 -4.38 -0.85 4.18
C LEU A 82 -3.68 0.34 4.85
N GLY A 83 -4.31 0.93 5.86
CA GLY A 83 -3.74 2.02 6.67
C GLY A 83 -2.98 1.51 7.88
N GLN A 84 -2.22 2.42 8.52
CA GLN A 84 -1.42 2.13 9.73
C GLN A 84 -2.26 1.61 10.90
N GLN A 85 -3.49 2.10 11.08
CA GLN A 85 -4.37 1.71 12.19
C GLN A 85 -5.80 1.50 11.69
N ALA A 86 -6.41 0.40 12.10
CA ALA A 86 -7.85 0.19 12.01
C ALA A 86 -8.43 0.32 13.41
N SER A 87 -9.03 1.46 13.71
CA SER A 87 -9.75 1.68 14.97
C SER A 87 -11.18 1.13 14.88
N GLY A 88 -11.72 0.60 16.00
CA GLY A 88 -13.15 0.28 16.11
C GLY A 88 -13.55 -1.12 15.65
N SER A 89 -12.61 -2.04 15.43
CA SER A 89 -12.92 -3.44 15.04
C SER A 89 -12.51 -4.47 16.09
N ASP A 90 -12.13 -4.04 17.30
CA ASP A 90 -11.50 -4.90 18.30
C ASP A 90 -12.41 -6.03 18.78
N ASP A 91 -13.74 -5.81 18.82
CA ASP A 91 -14.75 -6.78 19.21
C ASP A 91 -15.17 -7.74 18.09
N LEU A 92 -14.82 -7.42 16.82
CA LEU A 92 -15.18 -8.27 15.68
C LEU A 92 -14.28 -9.50 15.61
N SER A 93 -14.86 -10.63 15.16
CA SER A 93 -14.07 -11.81 14.85
C SER A 93 -13.14 -11.59 13.65
N VAL A 94 -12.07 -12.36 13.55
CA VAL A 94 -11.17 -12.34 12.37
C VAL A 94 -11.95 -12.54 11.09
N PHE A 95 -12.90 -13.48 11.07
CA PHE A 95 -13.77 -13.72 9.91
C PHE A 95 -14.58 -12.47 9.55
N ASP A 96 -15.21 -11.82 10.52
CA ASP A 96 -16.04 -10.63 10.27
C ASP A 96 -15.17 -9.47 9.78
N VAL A 97 -13.98 -9.28 10.36
CA VAL A 97 -13.04 -8.25 9.89
C VAL A 97 -12.64 -8.45 8.43
N VAL A 98 -12.30 -9.69 8.04
CA VAL A 98 -11.94 -9.98 6.64
C VAL A 98 -13.16 -9.81 5.73
N MET A 99 -14.36 -10.20 6.19
CA MET A 99 -15.63 -10.04 5.47
C MET A 99 -15.95 -8.56 5.19
N LEU A 100 -15.52 -7.60 6.03
CA LEU A 100 -15.66 -6.16 5.72
C LEU A 100 -15.01 -5.78 4.39
N GLY A 101 -13.97 -6.49 3.93
CA GLY A 101 -13.36 -6.28 2.63
C GLY A 101 -14.31 -6.61 1.46
N ARG A 102 -15.37 -7.37 1.68
CA ARG A 102 -16.38 -7.69 0.65
C ARG A 102 -17.49 -6.67 0.54
N LEU A 103 -17.62 -5.71 1.47
CA LEU A 103 -18.67 -4.68 1.45
C LEU A 103 -18.82 -3.95 0.11
N PRO A 104 -17.75 -3.59 -0.64
CA PRO A 104 -17.91 -2.94 -1.94
C PRO A 104 -18.63 -3.78 -2.99
N HIS A 105 -18.61 -5.12 -2.84
CA HIS A 105 -19.26 -6.06 -3.77
C HIS A 105 -20.71 -6.37 -3.39
N GLN A 106 -21.07 -6.18 -2.12
CA GLN A 106 -22.40 -6.47 -1.61
C GLN A 106 -23.41 -5.42 -2.05
N THR A 107 -24.64 -5.85 -2.28
CA THR A 107 -25.77 -4.94 -2.46
C THR A 107 -26.46 -4.71 -1.10
N TRP A 108 -27.04 -3.54 -0.93
CA TRP A 108 -27.73 -3.15 0.32
C TRP A 108 -28.78 -4.18 0.78
N TRP A 109 -29.37 -4.93 -0.17
CA TRP A 109 -30.50 -5.83 0.08
C TRP A 109 -30.11 -7.30 0.27
N THR A 110 -28.96 -7.75 -0.23
CA THR A 110 -28.61 -9.19 -0.27
C THR A 110 -27.64 -9.62 0.82
N GLY A 111 -26.93 -8.67 1.46
CA GLY A 111 -25.86 -9.03 2.41
C GLY A 111 -24.71 -9.82 1.74
N ALA A 112 -23.98 -10.58 2.55
CA ALA A 112 -22.88 -11.41 2.08
C ALA A 112 -23.37 -12.65 1.34
N THR A 113 -22.86 -12.86 0.13
CA THR A 113 -23.16 -14.03 -0.72
C THR A 113 -22.28 -15.24 -0.34
N ASP A 114 -22.60 -16.43 -0.89
CA ASP A 114 -21.75 -17.62 -0.73
C ASP A 114 -20.39 -17.42 -1.42
N GLU A 115 -20.34 -16.65 -2.51
CA GLU A 115 -19.08 -16.25 -3.16
C GLU A 115 -18.22 -15.38 -2.24
N ASP A 116 -18.80 -14.39 -1.57
CA ASP A 116 -18.08 -13.56 -0.59
C ASP A 116 -17.51 -14.40 0.54
N ARG A 117 -18.28 -15.37 1.05
CA ARG A 117 -17.82 -16.31 2.08
C ARG A 117 -16.67 -17.18 1.58
N ALA A 118 -16.76 -17.71 0.36
CA ALA A 118 -15.72 -18.52 -0.25
C ALA A 118 -14.41 -17.74 -0.43
N VAL A 119 -14.47 -16.46 -0.86
CA VAL A 119 -13.30 -15.57 -0.95
C VAL A 119 -12.64 -15.39 0.42
N VAL A 120 -13.42 -15.14 1.46
CA VAL A 120 -12.90 -14.96 2.82
C VAL A 120 -12.27 -16.25 3.35
N GLU A 121 -12.92 -17.40 3.19
CA GLU A 121 -12.37 -18.68 3.64
C GLU A 121 -11.05 -19.01 2.93
N ASN A 122 -10.94 -18.79 1.63
CA ASN A 122 -9.71 -18.98 0.87
C ASN A 122 -8.58 -18.07 1.37
N LEU A 123 -8.89 -16.82 1.70
CA LEU A 123 -7.91 -15.88 2.25
C LEU A 123 -7.48 -16.28 3.66
N LEU A 124 -8.41 -16.70 4.53
CA LEU A 124 -8.06 -17.20 5.85
C LEU A 124 -7.13 -18.41 5.77
N ALA A 125 -7.37 -19.32 4.83
CA ALA A 125 -6.52 -20.48 4.64
C ALA A 125 -5.14 -20.09 4.09
N SER A 126 -5.07 -19.29 3.02
CA SER A 126 -3.81 -18.89 2.39
C SER A 126 -2.91 -18.04 3.29
N MET A 127 -3.49 -17.25 4.18
CA MET A 127 -2.77 -16.40 5.14
C MET A 127 -2.59 -17.03 6.51
N GLN A 128 -2.90 -18.34 6.67
CA GLN A 128 -2.76 -19.09 7.93
C GLN A 128 -3.55 -18.47 9.09
N LEU A 129 -4.77 -18.00 8.81
CA LEU A 129 -5.66 -17.36 9.78
C LEU A 129 -6.84 -18.24 10.20
N THR A 130 -6.95 -19.46 9.66
CA THR A 130 -8.10 -20.35 9.85
C THR A 130 -8.37 -20.67 11.33
N GLU A 131 -7.32 -20.93 12.11
CA GLU A 131 -7.45 -21.22 13.55
C GLU A 131 -7.91 -20.00 14.36
N TRP A 132 -7.68 -18.78 13.85
CA TRP A 132 -8.06 -17.54 14.51
C TRP A 132 -9.42 -17.02 14.08
N ARG A 133 -10.09 -17.73 13.18
CA ARG A 133 -11.35 -17.34 12.55
C ARG A 133 -12.37 -16.72 13.51
N HIS A 134 -12.55 -17.31 14.67
CA HIS A 134 -13.53 -16.90 15.68
C HIS A 134 -12.92 -16.05 16.83
N ARG A 135 -11.61 -15.79 16.79
CA ARG A 135 -10.98 -14.92 17.78
C ARG A 135 -11.33 -13.47 17.51
N SER A 136 -11.52 -12.69 18.57
CA SER A 136 -11.70 -11.24 18.47
C SER A 136 -10.37 -10.59 18.03
N LEU A 137 -10.44 -9.60 17.12
CA LEU A 137 -9.27 -8.87 16.60
C LEU A 137 -8.45 -8.23 17.74
N GLY A 138 -9.12 -7.75 18.79
CA GLY A 138 -8.47 -7.13 19.94
C GLY A 138 -7.63 -8.09 20.80
N THR A 139 -7.80 -9.41 20.65
CA THR A 139 -7.01 -10.43 21.35
C THR A 139 -5.73 -10.85 20.65
N LEU A 140 -5.51 -10.32 19.44
CA LEU A 140 -4.36 -10.66 18.61
C LEU A 140 -3.16 -9.76 18.92
N SER A 141 -1.95 -10.30 18.75
CA SER A 141 -0.72 -9.51 18.76
C SER A 141 -0.70 -8.51 17.58
N GLY A 142 0.18 -7.52 17.63
CA GLY A 142 0.29 -6.51 16.57
C GLY A 142 0.55 -7.12 15.20
N GLY A 143 1.45 -8.11 15.09
CA GLY A 143 1.76 -8.79 13.83
C GLY A 143 0.60 -9.66 13.33
N GLU A 144 -0.07 -10.42 14.23
CA GLU A 144 -1.27 -11.19 13.90
C GLU A 144 -2.39 -10.28 13.39
N ARG A 145 -2.63 -9.15 14.09
CA ARG A 145 -3.62 -8.14 13.70
C ARG A 145 -3.31 -7.57 12.32
N GLN A 146 -2.04 -7.26 12.04
CA GLN A 146 -1.62 -6.71 10.73
C GLN A 146 -1.90 -7.69 9.59
N ARG A 147 -1.69 -9.00 9.82
CA ARG A 147 -2.02 -10.06 8.87
C ARG A 147 -3.51 -10.12 8.57
N VAL A 148 -4.37 -10.00 9.59
CA VAL A 148 -5.84 -9.96 9.42
C VAL A 148 -6.26 -8.71 8.63
N LEU A 149 -5.66 -7.55 8.91
CA LEU A 149 -5.96 -6.32 8.18
C LEU A 149 -5.51 -6.38 6.72
N LEU A 150 -4.38 -7.04 6.44
CA LEU A 150 -3.95 -7.33 5.07
C LEU A 150 -4.95 -8.26 4.37
N ALA A 151 -5.40 -9.35 5.03
CA ALA A 151 -6.44 -10.23 4.49
C ALA A 151 -7.73 -9.46 4.16
N ARG A 152 -8.16 -8.54 5.03
CA ARG A 152 -9.30 -7.65 4.75
C ARG A 152 -9.10 -6.81 3.50
N ALA A 153 -7.91 -6.21 3.32
CA ALA A 153 -7.61 -5.42 2.13
C ALA A 153 -7.60 -6.28 0.86
N LEU A 154 -7.05 -7.49 0.93
CA LEU A 154 -7.03 -8.46 -0.17
C LEU A 154 -8.43 -8.99 -0.51
N ALA A 155 -9.33 -9.09 0.47
CA ALA A 155 -10.71 -9.53 0.25
C ALA A 155 -11.49 -8.58 -0.68
N VAL A 156 -11.06 -7.35 -0.84
CA VAL A 156 -11.62 -6.42 -1.84
C VAL A 156 -11.39 -6.93 -3.26
N GLN A 157 -10.31 -7.68 -3.52
CA GLN A 157 -9.91 -8.12 -4.86
C GLN A 157 -9.75 -6.96 -5.87
N ALA A 158 -9.29 -5.80 -5.39
CA ALA A 158 -9.09 -4.63 -6.22
C ALA A 158 -7.83 -4.78 -7.11
N PRO A 159 -7.83 -4.21 -8.33
CA PRO A 159 -6.67 -4.19 -9.19
C PRO A 159 -5.51 -3.31 -8.67
N VAL A 160 -5.79 -2.41 -7.71
CA VAL A 160 -4.78 -1.57 -7.06
C VAL A 160 -4.88 -1.73 -5.54
N LEU A 161 -3.75 -2.05 -4.89
CA LEU A 161 -3.61 -2.14 -3.44
C LEU A 161 -2.65 -1.06 -2.94
N LEU A 162 -3.16 -0.19 -2.08
CA LEU A 162 -2.40 0.89 -1.44
C LEU A 162 -2.15 0.53 0.03
N MET A 163 -0.88 0.53 0.48
CA MET A 163 -0.50 0.11 1.83
C MET A 163 0.38 1.15 2.52
N ASP A 164 -0.05 1.64 3.67
CA ASP A 164 0.69 2.58 4.49
C ASP A 164 1.36 1.85 5.66
N GLU A 165 2.68 1.66 5.58
CA GLU A 165 3.53 0.97 6.56
C GLU A 165 3.02 -0.44 6.94
N PRO A 166 2.78 -1.33 5.95
CA PRO A 166 2.11 -2.62 6.18
C PRO A 166 2.87 -3.58 7.08
N ILE A 167 4.16 -3.34 7.33
CA ILE A 167 5.07 -4.22 8.09
C ILE A 167 5.76 -3.48 9.24
N ALA A 168 5.17 -2.37 9.73
CA ALA A 168 5.69 -1.69 10.90
C ALA A 168 5.65 -2.63 12.12
N ASN A 169 6.79 -2.78 12.81
CA ASN A 169 6.96 -3.63 14.00
C ASN A 169 6.66 -5.13 13.75
N VAL A 170 6.89 -5.63 12.56
CA VAL A 170 6.75 -7.04 12.18
C VAL A 170 8.12 -7.69 12.13
N ASP A 171 8.25 -8.90 12.65
CA ASP A 171 9.51 -9.66 12.65
C ASP A 171 9.92 -10.18 11.26
N ALA A 172 11.17 -10.59 11.12
CA ALA A 172 11.74 -10.99 9.84
C ALA A 172 10.99 -12.12 9.10
N PRO A 173 10.52 -13.21 9.76
CA PRO A 173 9.71 -14.23 9.08
C PRO A 173 8.44 -13.67 8.46
N HIS A 174 7.69 -12.85 9.20
CA HIS A 174 6.46 -12.24 8.71
C HIS A 174 6.71 -11.17 7.63
N GLN A 175 7.87 -10.46 7.66
CA GLN A 175 8.28 -9.58 6.56
C GLN A 175 8.53 -10.39 5.27
N ALA A 176 9.14 -11.58 5.38
CA ALA A 176 9.35 -12.46 4.23
C ALA A 176 8.01 -12.97 3.65
N ASP A 177 7.04 -13.35 4.50
CA ASP A 177 5.71 -13.76 4.07
C ASP A 177 4.96 -12.63 3.36
N TRP A 178 5.06 -11.40 3.91
CA TRP A 178 4.48 -10.22 3.28
C TRP A 178 5.11 -9.95 1.91
N LEU A 179 6.44 -10.02 1.80
CA LEU A 179 7.16 -9.82 0.54
C LEU A 179 6.73 -10.86 -0.52
N ALA A 180 6.62 -12.13 -0.13
CA ALA A 180 6.13 -13.20 -1.01
C ALA A 180 4.69 -12.92 -1.48
N THR A 181 3.82 -12.43 -0.57
CA THR A 181 2.45 -12.02 -0.90
C THR A 181 2.44 -10.90 -1.94
N VAL A 182 3.25 -9.83 -1.75
CA VAL A 182 3.33 -8.72 -2.71
C VAL A 182 3.81 -9.20 -4.07
N GLN A 183 4.84 -10.05 -4.13
CA GLN A 183 5.35 -10.62 -5.37
C GLN A 183 4.28 -11.46 -6.09
N GLN A 184 3.54 -12.28 -5.36
CA GLN A 184 2.43 -13.05 -5.94
C GLN A 184 1.33 -12.15 -6.50
N LEU A 185 0.97 -11.08 -5.79
CA LEU A 185 -0.04 -10.12 -6.23
C LEU A 185 0.37 -9.44 -7.55
N THR A 186 1.61 -8.99 -7.67
CA THR A 186 2.10 -8.34 -8.90
C THR A 186 2.16 -9.33 -10.06
N GLN A 187 2.58 -10.58 -9.83
CA GLN A 187 2.57 -11.64 -10.84
C GLN A 187 1.16 -11.97 -11.35
N THR A 188 0.14 -11.81 -10.50
CA THR A 188 -1.28 -12.00 -10.89
C THR A 188 -1.92 -10.73 -11.46
N GLY A 189 -1.15 -9.65 -11.64
CA GLY A 189 -1.58 -8.41 -12.29
C GLY A 189 -2.10 -7.32 -11.34
N THR A 190 -2.07 -7.53 -10.02
CA THR A 190 -2.41 -6.50 -9.05
C THR A 190 -1.28 -5.47 -8.95
N THR A 191 -1.62 -4.19 -9.04
CA THR A 191 -0.67 -3.10 -8.81
C THR A 191 -0.58 -2.80 -7.33
N VAL A 192 0.63 -2.76 -6.79
CA VAL A 192 0.87 -2.50 -5.37
C VAL A 192 1.62 -1.19 -5.20
N VAL A 193 1.12 -0.32 -4.32
CA VAL A 193 1.83 0.88 -3.88
C VAL A 193 1.96 0.83 -2.37
N SER A 194 3.17 0.84 -1.86
CA SER A 194 3.42 0.78 -0.41
C SER A 194 4.32 1.92 0.06
N VAL A 195 4.07 2.40 1.27
CA VAL A 195 5.02 3.25 2.01
C VAL A 195 5.82 2.34 2.94
N LEU A 196 7.14 2.38 2.84
CA LEU A 196 8.04 1.65 3.74
C LEU A 196 9.12 2.58 4.31
N HIS A 197 9.56 2.27 5.53
CA HIS A 197 10.72 2.91 6.16
C HIS A 197 12.02 2.12 5.92
N ASP A 198 11.92 0.80 5.76
CA ASP A 198 13.06 -0.05 5.48
C ASP A 198 13.44 0.06 3.99
N LEU A 199 14.62 0.66 3.74
CA LEU A 199 15.12 0.84 2.38
C LEU A 199 15.49 -0.50 1.73
N ASN A 200 15.96 -1.49 2.50
CA ASN A 200 16.32 -2.79 1.93
C ASN A 200 15.10 -3.55 1.42
N LEU A 201 13.96 -3.40 2.08
CA LEU A 201 12.69 -3.93 1.57
C LEU A 201 12.16 -3.08 0.41
N ALA A 202 12.30 -1.76 0.47
CA ALA A 202 11.89 -0.87 -0.62
C ALA A 202 12.66 -1.15 -1.93
N LEU A 203 13.95 -1.47 -1.84
CA LEU A 203 14.80 -1.85 -2.98
C LEU A 203 14.44 -3.23 -3.59
N ARG A 204 13.44 -3.94 -3.06
CA ARG A 204 12.88 -5.16 -3.66
C ARG A 204 11.69 -4.88 -4.59
N ALA A 205 11.20 -3.63 -4.61
CA ALA A 205 10.12 -3.19 -5.48
C ALA A 205 10.57 -3.06 -6.94
N ASP A 206 9.63 -3.05 -7.88
CA ASP A 206 9.91 -2.78 -9.30
C ASP A 206 10.30 -1.31 -9.51
N GLN A 207 9.70 -0.40 -8.73
CA GLN A 207 9.97 1.03 -8.75
C GLN A 207 10.07 1.58 -7.32
N VAL A 208 10.97 2.53 -7.12
CA VAL A 208 11.07 3.31 -5.89
C VAL A 208 10.75 4.76 -6.19
N LEU A 209 9.77 5.31 -5.48
CA LEU A 209 9.38 6.71 -5.54
C LEU A 209 9.93 7.43 -4.31
N VAL A 210 10.84 8.36 -4.52
CA VAL A 210 11.51 9.12 -3.46
C VAL A 210 10.77 10.43 -3.24
N MET A 211 10.39 10.69 -1.98
CA MET A 211 9.75 11.94 -1.57
C MET A 211 10.61 12.73 -0.60
N GLN A 212 10.63 14.06 -0.78
CA GLN A 212 11.25 15.00 0.13
C GLN A 212 10.45 16.30 0.18
N ALA A 213 10.20 16.83 1.37
CA ALA A 213 9.52 18.12 1.59
C ALA A 213 8.22 18.30 0.77
N GLY A 214 7.36 17.28 0.72
CA GLY A 214 6.08 17.30 0.02
C GLY A 214 6.15 17.12 -1.51
N ARG A 215 7.33 16.86 -2.07
CA ARG A 215 7.55 16.67 -3.50
C ARG A 215 8.00 15.25 -3.83
N VAL A 216 7.65 14.78 -5.01
CA VAL A 216 8.30 13.62 -5.60
C VAL A 216 9.60 14.10 -6.24
N VAL A 217 10.73 13.59 -5.77
CA VAL A 217 12.07 13.96 -6.24
C VAL A 217 12.51 13.08 -7.39
N LEU A 218 12.22 11.78 -7.29
CA LEU A 218 12.57 10.79 -8.31
C LEU A 218 11.65 9.58 -8.21
N GLN A 219 11.36 8.97 -9.33
CA GLN A 219 10.76 7.64 -9.43
C GLN A 219 11.61 6.82 -10.41
N ALA A 220 12.23 5.74 -9.95
CA ALA A 220 13.14 4.93 -10.77
C ALA A 220 13.21 3.48 -10.26
N ALA A 221 13.74 2.59 -11.11
CA ALA A 221 14.01 1.21 -10.72
C ALA A 221 15.15 1.13 -9.69
N PRO A 222 15.18 0.11 -8.79
CA PRO A 222 16.25 -0.08 -7.80
C PRO A 222 17.66 -0.20 -8.40
N SER A 223 17.75 -0.62 -9.65
CA SER A 223 19.04 -0.74 -10.37
C SER A 223 19.54 0.57 -10.98
N ASP A 224 18.74 1.64 -10.96
CA ASP A 224 19.13 2.92 -11.54
C ASP A 224 20.13 3.65 -10.62
N PRO A 225 21.36 3.99 -11.10
CA PRO A 225 22.31 4.76 -10.32
C PRO A 225 21.80 6.14 -9.87
N ALA A 226 20.87 6.75 -10.63
CA ALA A 226 20.23 8.01 -10.25
C ALA A 226 19.40 7.86 -8.96
N LEU A 227 18.76 6.69 -8.75
CA LEU A 227 18.04 6.40 -7.51
C LEU A 227 19.00 6.38 -6.31
N HIS A 228 20.15 5.71 -6.44
CA HIS A 228 21.13 5.62 -5.35
C HIS A 228 21.67 7.01 -4.99
N ALA A 229 22.04 7.83 -5.98
CA ALA A 229 22.49 9.20 -5.78
C ALA A 229 21.41 10.07 -5.10
N CYS A 230 20.14 9.96 -5.55
CA CYS A 230 19.02 10.65 -4.96
C CYS A 230 18.79 10.24 -3.50
N LEU A 231 18.79 8.94 -3.19
CA LEU A 231 18.63 8.44 -1.83
C LEU A 231 19.79 8.88 -0.93
N GLN A 232 21.06 8.87 -1.42
CA GLN A 232 22.19 9.41 -0.67
C GLN A 232 21.97 10.87 -0.30
N GLN A 233 21.54 11.69 -1.25
CA GLN A 233 21.27 13.11 -1.01
C GLN A 233 20.11 13.32 0.00
N VAL A 234 19.00 12.58 -0.16
CA VAL A 234 17.80 12.70 0.70
C VAL A 234 18.05 12.23 2.13
N PHE A 235 19.01 11.30 2.33
CA PHE A 235 19.40 10.77 3.64
C PHE A 235 20.78 11.26 4.11
N ASP A 236 21.14 12.51 3.77
CA ASP A 236 22.33 13.23 4.25
C ASP A 236 23.66 12.49 4.01
N HIS A 237 23.78 11.78 2.90
CA HIS A 237 24.95 10.99 2.50
C HIS A 237 25.35 9.89 3.51
N ARG A 238 24.38 9.40 4.29
CA ARG A 238 24.60 8.34 5.29
C ARG A 238 24.33 6.94 4.76
N LEU A 239 24.26 6.77 3.45
CA LEU A 239 23.95 5.50 2.80
C LEU A 239 25.03 5.15 1.78
N SER A 240 25.40 3.87 1.74
CA SER A 240 26.11 3.25 0.63
C SER A 240 25.28 2.13 0.04
N PHE A 241 25.38 1.94 -1.28
CA PHE A 241 24.59 0.93 -2.00
C PHE A 241 25.52 -0.16 -2.53
N HIS A 242 25.17 -1.40 -2.27
CA HIS A 242 25.93 -2.58 -2.68
C HIS A 242 25.00 -3.58 -3.33
N GLN A 243 25.47 -4.23 -4.38
CA GLN A 243 24.74 -5.34 -4.98
C GLN A 243 25.13 -6.64 -4.29
N VAL A 244 24.16 -7.31 -3.68
CA VAL A 244 24.31 -8.63 -3.05
C VAL A 244 23.45 -9.62 -3.84
N GLN A 245 24.11 -10.56 -4.51
CA GLN A 245 23.44 -11.44 -5.49
C GLN A 245 22.72 -10.62 -6.58
N GLN A 246 21.37 -10.71 -6.65
CA GLN A 246 20.57 -9.99 -7.65
C GLN A 246 19.87 -8.75 -7.07
N HIS A 247 20.14 -8.37 -5.81
CA HIS A 247 19.41 -7.31 -5.13
C HIS A 247 20.37 -6.20 -4.66
N TRP A 248 19.85 -4.98 -4.67
CA TRP A 248 20.51 -3.84 -4.07
C TRP A 248 20.24 -3.77 -2.56
N VAL A 249 21.27 -3.43 -1.80
CA VAL A 249 21.24 -3.29 -0.34
C VAL A 249 21.80 -1.93 0.03
N ALA A 250 21.08 -1.21 0.88
CA ALA A 250 21.50 0.05 1.47
C ALA A 250 22.14 -0.23 2.85
N LEU A 251 23.37 0.23 3.06
CA LEU A 251 24.06 0.17 4.33
C LEU A 251 24.25 1.58 4.88
N LEU A 252 24.15 1.72 6.20
CA LEU A 252 24.51 2.97 6.90
C LEU A 252 26.02 3.15 6.89
N VAL A 253 26.49 4.39 6.64
CA VAL A 253 27.89 4.79 6.62
C VAL A 253 28.15 5.75 7.78
#